data_2323aba6bf84e8afa16b28bc425c9eff
#
_entry.id   2323aba6bf84e8afa16b28bc425c9eff
#
_cell.length_a   1.000
_cell.length_b   1.000
_cell.length_c   1.000
_cell.angle_alpha   90.00
_cell.angle_beta   90.00
_cell.angle_gamma   90.00
#
_symmetry.space_group_name_H-M   'P 1'
#
loop_
_entity.id
_entity.type
_entity.pdbx_description
1 polymer ?
#
loop_
_entity_poly.entity_id
_entity_poly.type
_entity_poly.pdbx_seq_one_letter_code
_entity_poly.pdbx_strand_id
1 'polypeptide(L)'
;DYFPAAYEFVKAYYLLEKNVELYPNFTLNNKGLGLLHSLLGVIPNQYRWILNLAGLQGNVDLGFSELNMVLEDSECKMYKNEVLFLVSFLQINLKNNNTVCQEYLDRIDDGYTTNYLLSFAAARLSHNLGQNDYCLRVLENRPSSAGKYPFYFLDYLQDMAYLYKLDYEKSKLYFTYYINHFKGV
;
A
#
# COMPACT_ATOMS: atom_id res chain seq x y z
N ASP A 1 12.36 7.40 -19.32
CA ASP A 1 13.78 7.11 -19.06
C ASP A 1 13.90 6.29 -17.78
N TYR A 2 14.14 4.98 -17.91
CA TYR A 2 14.21 4.06 -16.74
C TYR A 2 15.55 4.15 -15.99
N PHE A 3 16.63 4.56 -16.63
CA PHE A 3 17.97 4.60 -16.04
C PHE A 3 18.12 5.61 -14.88
N PRO A 4 17.63 6.86 -14.97
CA PRO A 4 17.70 7.77 -13.84
C PRO A 4 16.90 7.26 -12.63
N ALA A 5 15.72 6.69 -12.86
CA ALA A 5 14.90 6.14 -11.77
C ALA A 5 15.59 4.96 -11.07
N ALA A 6 16.21 4.05 -11.82
CA ALA A 6 16.97 2.93 -11.25
C ALA A 6 18.20 3.42 -10.46
N TYR A 7 18.90 4.43 -10.94
CA TYR A 7 20.02 5.02 -10.22
C TYR A 7 19.60 5.64 -8.89
N GLU A 8 18.53 6.45 -8.88
CA GLU A 8 18.03 7.06 -7.64
C GLU A 8 17.50 6.01 -6.66
N PHE A 9 16.91 4.92 -7.14
CA PHE A 9 16.49 3.80 -6.30
C PHE A 9 17.69 3.14 -5.59
N VAL A 10 18.75 2.81 -6.33
CA VAL A 10 19.98 2.23 -5.77
C VAL A 10 20.63 3.17 -4.77
N LYS A 11 20.72 4.45 -5.10
CA LYS A 11 21.27 5.48 -4.23
C LYS A 11 20.45 5.63 -2.93
N ALA A 12 19.13 5.61 -3.02
CA ALA A 12 18.24 5.66 -1.84
C ALA A 12 18.46 4.45 -0.93
N TYR A 13 18.58 3.25 -1.49
CA TYR A 13 18.86 2.02 -0.76
C TYR A 13 20.15 2.16 0.08
N TYR A 14 21.28 2.51 -0.56
CA TYR A 14 22.55 2.68 0.15
C TYR A 14 22.55 3.78 1.20
N LEU A 15 21.85 4.89 0.94
CA LEU A 15 21.73 5.96 1.92
C LEU A 15 20.95 5.52 3.16
N LEU A 16 19.89 4.73 2.97
CA LEU A 16 19.10 4.18 4.07
C LEU A 16 19.90 3.14 4.87
N GLU A 17 20.59 2.20 4.21
CA GLU A 17 21.46 1.23 4.90
C GLU A 17 22.53 1.93 5.73
N LYS A 18 23.24 2.88 5.12
CA LYS A 18 24.25 3.68 5.84
C LYS A 18 23.64 4.44 7.02
N ASN A 19 22.42 4.93 6.87
CA ASN A 19 21.75 5.64 7.95
C ASN A 19 21.38 4.71 9.11
N VAL A 20 20.99 3.47 8.85
CA VAL A 20 20.75 2.44 9.88
C VAL A 20 22.05 2.10 10.62
N GLU A 21 23.17 1.99 9.93
CA GLU A 21 24.48 1.75 10.58
C GLU A 21 24.87 2.91 11.51
N LEU A 22 24.66 4.15 11.08
CA LEU A 22 25.01 5.34 11.85
C LEU A 22 24.03 5.65 12.99
N TYR A 23 22.75 5.34 12.78
CA TYR A 23 21.64 5.65 13.69
C TYR A 23 20.72 4.44 13.89
N PRO A 24 21.20 3.36 14.54
CA PRO A 24 20.45 2.09 14.67
C PRO A 24 19.13 2.22 15.44
N ASN A 25 19.01 3.25 16.29
CA ASN A 25 17.79 3.52 17.07
C ASN A 25 16.77 4.40 16.32
N PHE A 26 17.08 4.87 15.12
CA PHE A 26 16.15 5.67 14.33
C PHE A 26 15.25 4.77 13.49
N THR A 27 14.20 4.24 14.12
CA THR A 27 13.26 3.24 13.56
C THR A 27 12.65 3.66 12.22
N LEU A 28 12.46 4.95 11.98
CA LEU A 28 11.84 5.45 10.74
C LEU A 28 12.63 5.10 9.46
N ASN A 29 13.92 4.80 9.56
CA ASN A 29 14.72 4.27 8.44
C ASN A 29 14.10 3.00 7.85
N ASN A 30 13.54 2.15 8.73
CA ASN A 30 12.94 0.89 8.36
C ASN A 30 11.67 1.05 7.50
N LYS A 31 11.05 2.24 7.46
CA LYS A 31 9.94 2.50 6.53
C LYS A 31 10.40 2.42 5.07
N GLY A 32 11.51 3.08 4.76
CA GLY A 32 12.09 3.07 3.41
C GLY A 32 12.69 1.71 3.05
N LEU A 33 13.53 1.17 3.94
CA LEU A 33 14.16 -0.13 3.72
C LEU A 33 13.15 -1.26 3.60
N GLY A 34 12.14 -1.31 4.47
CA GLY A 34 11.10 -2.33 4.43
C GLY A 34 10.34 -2.35 3.10
N LEU A 35 10.04 -1.17 2.55
CA LEU A 35 9.44 -1.07 1.21
C LEU A 35 10.42 -1.60 0.14
N LEU A 36 11.68 -1.16 0.16
CA LEU A 36 12.69 -1.57 -0.81
C LEU A 36 12.99 -3.07 -0.74
N HIS A 37 13.21 -3.64 0.45
CA HIS A 37 13.42 -5.08 0.64
C HIS A 37 12.24 -5.91 0.14
N SER A 38 11.00 -5.47 0.41
CA SER A 38 9.81 -6.15 -0.08
C SER A 38 9.72 -6.16 -1.60
N LEU A 39 9.97 -5.00 -2.25
CA LEU A 39 9.92 -4.88 -3.71
C LEU A 39 11.05 -5.63 -4.41
N LEU A 40 12.27 -5.57 -3.86
CA LEU A 40 13.41 -6.33 -4.39
C LEU A 40 13.22 -7.85 -4.19
N GLY A 41 12.54 -8.25 -3.11
CA GLY A 41 12.28 -9.65 -2.78
C GLY A 41 11.40 -10.40 -3.78
N VAL A 42 10.59 -9.69 -4.59
CA VAL A 42 9.73 -10.30 -5.61
C VAL A 42 10.40 -10.38 -6.99
N ILE A 43 11.63 -9.86 -7.13
CA ILE A 43 12.34 -9.94 -8.40
C ILE A 43 12.64 -11.42 -8.71
N PRO A 44 12.28 -11.91 -9.91
CA PRO A 44 12.49 -13.30 -10.31
C PRO A 44 13.95 -13.74 -10.20
N ASN A 45 14.19 -15.01 -9.85
CA ASN A 45 15.52 -15.57 -9.62
C ASN A 45 16.49 -15.36 -10.80
N GLN A 46 15.97 -15.35 -12.03
CA GLN A 46 16.76 -15.13 -13.24
C GLN A 46 17.41 -13.74 -13.31
N TYR A 47 16.89 -12.76 -12.56
CA TYR A 47 17.42 -11.39 -12.51
C TYR A 47 18.16 -11.07 -11.20
N ARG A 48 18.20 -11.99 -10.23
CA ARG A 48 18.87 -11.77 -8.92
C ARG A 48 20.36 -11.50 -9.05
N TRP A 49 21.00 -12.00 -10.10
CA TRP A 49 22.41 -11.69 -10.36
C TRP A 49 22.66 -10.18 -10.55
N ILE A 50 21.69 -9.44 -11.13
CA ILE A 50 21.79 -7.98 -11.29
C ILE A 50 21.75 -7.30 -9.91
N LEU A 51 20.85 -7.76 -9.02
CA LEU A 51 20.77 -7.25 -7.65
C LEU A 51 22.07 -7.50 -6.90
N ASN A 52 22.62 -8.71 -6.99
CA ASN A 52 23.88 -9.07 -6.35
C ASN A 52 25.05 -8.21 -6.86
N LEU A 53 25.10 -7.96 -8.18
CA LEU A 53 26.13 -7.10 -8.77
C LEU A 53 26.01 -5.65 -8.28
N ALA A 54 24.79 -5.17 -8.05
CA ALA A 54 24.51 -3.86 -7.48
C ALA A 54 24.56 -3.85 -5.94
N GLY A 55 24.90 -4.95 -5.26
CA GLY A 55 24.92 -5.06 -3.79
C GLY A 55 23.56 -4.90 -3.12
N LEU A 56 22.46 -5.06 -3.88
CA LEU A 56 21.10 -4.92 -3.36
C LEU A 56 20.60 -6.25 -2.80
N GLN A 57 19.90 -6.21 -1.67
CA GLN A 57 19.27 -7.38 -1.06
C GLN A 57 17.74 -7.23 -1.09
N GLY A 58 17.06 -8.30 -1.53
CA GLY A 58 15.60 -8.36 -1.55
C GLY A 58 15.10 -9.51 -0.67
N ASN A 59 14.23 -9.19 0.27
CA ASN A 59 13.58 -10.18 1.12
C ASN A 59 12.22 -9.64 1.59
N VAL A 60 11.15 -10.29 1.13
CA VAL A 60 9.78 -9.87 1.45
C VAL A 60 9.50 -9.95 2.94
N ASP A 61 9.94 -11.02 3.63
CA ASP A 61 9.68 -11.20 5.07
C ASP A 61 10.43 -10.16 5.92
N LEU A 62 11.69 -9.89 5.56
CA LEU A 62 12.47 -8.83 6.20
C LEU A 62 11.78 -7.47 6.02
N GLY A 63 11.35 -7.14 4.79
CA GLY A 63 10.67 -5.87 4.53
C GLY A 63 9.38 -5.69 5.33
N PHE A 64 8.58 -6.75 5.49
CA PHE A 64 7.41 -6.70 6.37
C PHE A 64 7.78 -6.53 7.84
N SER A 65 8.84 -7.19 8.32
CA SER A 65 9.33 -7.04 9.69
C SER A 65 9.75 -5.59 9.96
N GLU A 66 10.49 -4.98 9.05
CA GLU A 66 10.96 -3.59 9.15
C GLU A 66 9.80 -2.59 9.17
N LEU A 67 8.81 -2.75 8.27
CA LEU A 67 7.62 -1.91 8.27
C LEU A 67 6.80 -2.05 9.55
N ASN A 68 6.66 -3.27 10.08
CA ASN A 68 5.95 -3.50 11.34
C ASN A 68 6.70 -2.91 12.54
N MET A 69 8.04 -2.91 12.55
CA MET A 69 8.80 -2.17 13.58
C MET A 69 8.39 -0.69 13.63
N VAL A 70 8.29 -0.03 12.47
CA VAL A 70 7.85 1.37 12.39
C VAL A 70 6.40 1.53 12.87
N LEU A 71 5.55 0.56 12.57
CA LEU A 71 4.14 0.57 12.93
C LEU A 71 3.91 0.44 14.45
N GLU A 72 4.78 -0.28 15.14
CA GLU A 72 4.73 -0.49 16.60
C GLU A 72 5.45 0.63 17.39
N ASP A 73 6.35 1.38 16.75
CA ASP A 73 7.12 2.40 17.42
C ASP A 73 6.26 3.64 17.73
N SER A 74 6.20 3.98 19.02
CA SER A 74 5.44 5.13 19.51
C SER A 74 5.97 6.48 19.02
N GLU A 75 7.25 6.58 18.67
CA GLU A 75 7.85 7.79 18.13
C GLU A 75 7.47 8.01 16.65
N CYS A 76 7.10 6.94 15.96
CA CYS A 76 6.70 6.95 14.56
C CYS A 76 5.19 7.14 14.33
N LYS A 77 4.42 7.51 15.35
CA LYS A 77 2.93 7.63 15.28
C LYS A 77 2.43 8.49 14.12
N MET A 78 3.14 9.58 13.77
CA MET A 78 2.74 10.44 12.66
C MET A 78 2.78 9.75 11.29
N TYR A 79 3.54 8.66 11.15
CA TYR A 79 3.66 7.88 9.93
C TYR A 79 2.77 6.63 9.91
N LYS A 80 2.04 6.36 11.00
CA LYS A 80 1.22 5.15 11.16
C LYS A 80 0.28 4.91 9.98
N ASN A 81 -0.43 5.94 9.53
CA ASN A 81 -1.39 5.82 8.43
C ASN A 81 -0.71 5.46 7.09
N GLU A 82 0.46 6.07 6.82
CA GLU A 82 1.26 5.76 5.64
C GLU A 82 1.78 4.33 5.69
N VAL A 83 2.31 3.90 6.84
CA VAL A 83 2.84 2.53 7.00
C VAL A 83 1.72 1.49 6.92
N LEU A 84 0.55 1.74 7.52
CA LEU A 84 -0.62 0.87 7.37
C LEU A 84 -1.04 0.72 5.91
N PHE A 85 -1.03 1.82 5.14
CA PHE A 85 -1.28 1.76 3.70
C PHE A 85 -0.23 0.88 3.00
N LEU A 86 1.07 1.09 3.28
CA LEU A 86 2.16 0.33 2.65
C LEU A 86 2.07 -1.16 2.95
N VAL A 87 1.94 -1.56 4.23
CA VAL A 87 1.85 -2.98 4.58
C VAL A 87 0.59 -3.64 4.02
N SER A 88 -0.54 -2.92 3.98
CA SER A 88 -1.77 -3.41 3.39
C SER A 88 -1.62 -3.64 1.89
N PHE A 89 -1.02 -2.69 1.18
CA PHE A 89 -0.75 -2.79 -0.25
C PHE A 89 0.19 -3.96 -0.57
N LEU A 90 1.29 -4.09 0.17
CA LEU A 90 2.25 -5.18 -0.01
C LEU A 90 1.61 -6.53 0.35
N GLN A 91 0.81 -6.59 1.41
CA GLN A 91 0.16 -7.84 1.86
C GLN A 91 -0.76 -8.41 0.79
N ILE A 92 -1.62 -7.57 0.19
CA ILE A 92 -2.55 -7.98 -0.86
C ILE A 92 -1.80 -8.45 -2.11
N ASN A 93 -0.72 -7.76 -2.49
CA ASN A 93 -0.05 -8.00 -3.76
C ASN A 93 1.09 -9.03 -3.69
N LEU A 94 1.72 -9.24 -2.52
CA LEU A 94 2.90 -10.10 -2.40
C LEU A 94 2.65 -11.40 -1.63
N LYS A 95 1.86 -11.36 -0.56
CA LYS A 95 1.65 -12.52 0.33
C LYS A 95 0.24 -13.07 0.29
N ASN A 96 -0.74 -12.21 0.15
CA ASN A 96 -2.17 -12.54 0.11
C ASN A 96 -2.64 -13.49 1.23
N ASN A 97 -2.17 -13.24 2.46
CA ASN A 97 -2.58 -14.00 3.64
C ASN A 97 -3.82 -13.35 4.27
N ASN A 98 -4.95 -14.05 4.24
CA ASN A 98 -6.24 -13.53 4.70
C ASN A 98 -6.25 -13.16 6.19
N THR A 99 -5.58 -13.93 7.06
CA THR A 99 -5.50 -13.62 8.49
C THR A 99 -4.80 -12.29 8.72
N VAL A 100 -3.65 -12.08 8.07
CA VAL A 100 -2.88 -10.84 8.18
C VAL A 100 -3.61 -9.67 7.50
N CYS A 101 -4.31 -9.93 6.39
CA CYS A 101 -5.19 -8.92 5.77
C CYS A 101 -6.27 -8.43 6.74
N GLN A 102 -6.89 -9.36 7.51
CA GLN A 102 -7.88 -9.00 8.52
C GLN A 102 -7.25 -8.21 9.67
N GLU A 103 -6.08 -8.60 10.16
CA GLU A 103 -5.36 -7.87 11.20
C GLU A 103 -5.06 -6.41 10.79
N TYR A 104 -4.60 -6.17 9.56
CA TYR A 104 -4.38 -4.80 9.08
C TYR A 104 -5.70 -4.04 8.89
N LEU A 105 -6.75 -4.70 8.44
CA LEU A 105 -8.08 -4.08 8.33
C LEU A 105 -8.59 -3.63 9.71
N ASP A 106 -8.46 -4.48 10.74
CA ASP A 106 -8.83 -4.15 12.11
C ASP A 106 -8.00 -3.00 12.69
N ARG A 107 -6.71 -2.90 12.31
CA ARG A 107 -5.82 -1.80 12.72
C ARG A 107 -6.12 -0.46 12.03
N ILE A 108 -6.71 -0.50 10.85
CA ILE A 108 -7.19 0.72 10.16
C ILE A 108 -8.40 1.29 10.90
N ASP A 109 -9.27 0.38 11.44
CA ASP A 109 -10.48 0.73 12.17
C ASP A 109 -11.32 1.78 11.43
N ASP A 110 -11.68 2.90 12.04
CA ASP A 110 -12.43 4.01 11.45
C ASP A 110 -11.53 5.05 10.73
N GLY A 111 -10.22 4.85 10.71
CA GLY A 111 -9.23 5.75 10.06
C GLY A 111 -9.53 6.00 8.57
N TYR A 112 -10.26 5.11 7.92
CA TYR A 112 -10.72 5.28 6.53
C TYR A 112 -11.69 6.45 6.35
N THR A 113 -12.34 6.93 7.41
CA THR A 113 -13.30 8.06 7.35
C THR A 113 -12.59 9.41 7.24
N THR A 114 -11.31 9.48 7.58
CA THR A 114 -10.53 10.71 7.64
C THR A 114 -9.33 10.74 6.69
N ASN A 115 -8.89 9.57 6.21
CA ASN A 115 -7.68 9.43 5.40
C ASN A 115 -7.92 8.61 4.12
N TYR A 116 -7.69 9.20 2.94
CA TYR A 116 -7.90 8.55 1.64
C TYR A 116 -7.05 7.31 1.41
N LEU A 117 -5.79 7.31 1.88
CA LEU A 117 -4.92 6.14 1.74
C LEU A 117 -5.47 4.97 2.55
N LEU A 118 -6.00 5.25 3.75
CA LEU A 118 -6.65 4.24 4.57
C LEU A 118 -8.01 3.81 4.00
N SER A 119 -8.77 4.71 3.36
CA SER A 119 -9.99 4.32 2.62
C SER A 119 -9.64 3.34 1.50
N PHE A 120 -8.58 3.60 0.75
CA PHE A 120 -8.10 2.70 -0.30
C PHE A 120 -7.62 1.37 0.29
N ALA A 121 -6.80 1.40 1.33
CA ALA A 121 -6.27 0.18 1.97
C ALA A 121 -7.40 -0.69 2.53
N ALA A 122 -8.34 -0.10 3.28
CA ALA A 122 -9.48 -0.82 3.86
C ALA A 122 -10.41 -1.39 2.78
N ALA A 123 -10.72 -0.63 1.72
CA ALA A 123 -11.52 -1.12 0.60
C ALA A 123 -10.85 -2.29 -0.14
N ARG A 124 -9.55 -2.22 -0.37
CA ARG A 124 -8.77 -3.28 -1.01
C ARG A 124 -8.67 -4.53 -0.14
N LEU A 125 -8.39 -4.37 1.16
CA LEU A 125 -8.32 -5.49 2.11
C LEU A 125 -9.68 -6.19 2.23
N SER A 126 -10.76 -5.44 2.45
CA SER A 126 -12.10 -6.00 2.58
C SER A 126 -12.58 -6.69 1.30
N HIS A 127 -12.27 -6.11 0.13
CA HIS A 127 -12.54 -6.74 -1.15
C HIS A 127 -11.77 -8.07 -1.31
N ASN A 128 -10.48 -8.08 -0.97
CA ASN A 128 -9.65 -9.30 -1.00
C ASN A 128 -10.16 -10.39 -0.06
N LEU A 129 -10.74 -10.01 1.09
CA LEU A 129 -11.35 -10.90 2.06
C LEU A 129 -12.76 -11.36 1.69
N GLY A 130 -13.33 -10.90 0.57
CA GLY A 130 -14.71 -11.16 0.17
C GLY A 130 -15.77 -10.43 1.02
N GLN A 131 -15.35 -9.45 1.83
CA GLN A 131 -16.24 -8.68 2.72
C GLN A 131 -16.87 -7.48 1.98
N ASN A 132 -17.68 -7.78 0.99
CA ASN A 132 -18.18 -6.79 0.04
C ASN A 132 -19.05 -5.69 0.67
N ASP A 133 -19.86 -6.03 1.67
CA ASP A 133 -20.67 -5.05 2.39
C ASP A 133 -19.83 -4.09 3.23
N TYR A 134 -18.72 -4.59 3.80
CA TYR A 134 -17.77 -3.74 4.51
C TYR A 134 -17.01 -2.83 3.54
N CYS A 135 -16.60 -3.36 2.38
CA CYS A 135 -15.96 -2.58 1.32
C CYS A 135 -16.83 -1.39 0.90
N LEU A 136 -18.13 -1.62 0.65
CA LEU A 136 -19.08 -0.54 0.33
C LEU A 136 -19.20 0.47 1.46
N ARG A 137 -19.31 0.02 2.71
CA ARG A 137 -19.37 0.91 3.88
C ARG A 137 -18.15 1.82 3.96
N VAL A 138 -16.94 1.28 3.75
CA VAL A 138 -15.69 2.05 3.70
C VAL A 138 -15.75 3.13 2.61
N LEU A 139 -16.16 2.75 1.40
CA LEU A 139 -16.17 3.64 0.25
C LEU A 139 -17.25 4.72 0.33
N GLU A 140 -18.40 4.41 0.93
CA GLU A 140 -19.49 5.37 1.15
C GLU A 140 -19.18 6.38 2.26
N ASN A 141 -18.36 6.01 3.25
CA ASN A 141 -17.96 6.87 4.36
C ASN A 141 -16.54 7.46 4.20
N ARG A 142 -15.95 7.36 3.01
CA ARG A 142 -14.63 7.96 2.72
C ARG A 142 -14.65 9.49 2.85
N PRO A 143 -13.51 10.14 3.11
CA PRO A 143 -13.46 11.60 3.20
C PRO A 143 -13.97 12.31 1.94
N SER A 144 -14.44 13.54 2.07
CA SER A 144 -14.82 14.36 0.92
C SER A 144 -13.61 14.79 0.11
N SER A 145 -13.68 14.68 -1.23
CA SER A 145 -12.62 15.13 -2.16
C SER A 145 -12.62 16.65 -2.39
N ALA A 146 -13.55 17.40 -1.80
CA ALA A 146 -13.64 18.83 -1.99
C ALA A 146 -12.33 19.55 -1.64
N GLY A 147 -11.76 20.27 -2.59
CA GLY A 147 -10.49 21.00 -2.44
C GLY A 147 -9.22 20.14 -2.40
N LYS A 148 -9.30 18.84 -2.71
CA LYS A 148 -8.17 17.91 -2.76
C LYS A 148 -8.05 17.28 -4.15
N TYR A 149 -6.89 16.70 -4.44
CA TYR A 149 -6.71 15.89 -5.65
C TYR A 149 -7.65 14.67 -5.60
N PRO A 150 -8.50 14.47 -6.61
CA PRO A 150 -9.47 13.40 -6.60
C PRO A 150 -8.79 12.03 -6.77
N PHE A 151 -9.21 11.06 -5.95
CA PHE A 151 -8.73 9.70 -6.02
C PHE A 151 -9.77 8.79 -6.70
N TYR A 152 -9.93 8.95 -8.01
CA TYR A 152 -10.93 8.27 -8.82
C TYR A 152 -10.88 6.73 -8.76
N PHE A 153 -9.74 6.14 -8.39
CA PHE A 153 -9.65 4.70 -8.24
C PHE A 153 -10.55 4.14 -7.13
N LEU A 154 -10.94 4.97 -6.15
CA LEU A 154 -11.94 4.57 -5.16
C LEU A 154 -13.34 4.38 -5.78
N ASP A 155 -13.66 5.15 -6.83
CA ASP A 155 -14.92 4.99 -7.57
C ASP A 155 -14.91 3.68 -8.37
N TYR A 156 -13.76 3.30 -8.94
CA TYR A 156 -13.58 1.97 -9.55
C TYR A 156 -13.76 0.83 -8.53
N LEU A 157 -13.22 0.95 -7.33
CA LEU A 157 -13.43 -0.06 -6.28
C LEU A 157 -14.89 -0.14 -5.87
N GLN A 158 -15.60 0.99 -5.87
CA GLN A 158 -17.02 1.04 -5.54
C GLN A 158 -17.87 0.39 -6.64
N ASP A 159 -17.54 0.62 -7.90
CA ASP A 159 -18.11 -0.11 -9.04
C ASP A 159 -17.96 -1.62 -8.86
N MET A 160 -16.74 -2.09 -8.63
CA MET A 160 -16.45 -3.51 -8.44
C MET A 160 -17.26 -4.11 -7.28
N ALA A 161 -17.37 -3.39 -6.16
CA ALA A 161 -18.15 -3.86 -5.02
C ALA A 161 -19.65 -3.97 -5.32
N TYR A 162 -20.24 -3.03 -6.07
CA TYR A 162 -21.63 -3.13 -6.54
C TYR A 162 -21.81 -4.23 -7.59
N LEU A 163 -20.83 -4.44 -8.48
CA LEU A 163 -20.85 -5.53 -9.45
C LEU A 163 -20.93 -6.90 -8.75
N TYR A 164 -20.13 -7.12 -7.71
CA TYR A 164 -20.17 -8.36 -6.91
C TYR A 164 -21.48 -8.54 -6.13
N LYS A 165 -22.22 -7.44 -5.86
CA LYS A 165 -23.58 -7.50 -5.30
C LYS A 165 -24.67 -7.66 -6.36
N LEU A 166 -24.30 -7.77 -7.64
CA LEU A 166 -25.22 -7.83 -8.78
C LEU A 166 -26.12 -6.58 -8.91
N ASP A 167 -25.71 -5.45 -8.31
CA ASP A 167 -26.36 -4.14 -8.46
C ASP A 167 -25.74 -3.42 -9.68
N TYR A 168 -26.16 -3.86 -10.86
CA TYR A 168 -25.60 -3.39 -12.13
C TYR A 168 -25.84 -1.91 -12.42
N GLU A 169 -26.92 -1.36 -11.90
CA GLU A 169 -27.25 0.06 -12.10
C GLU A 169 -26.27 0.96 -11.35
N LYS A 170 -25.97 0.65 -10.09
CA LYS A 170 -24.97 1.40 -9.33
C LYS A 170 -23.57 1.13 -9.83
N SER A 171 -23.23 -0.11 -10.15
CA SER A 171 -21.94 -0.46 -10.77
C SER A 171 -21.70 0.40 -12.01
N LYS A 172 -22.63 0.41 -12.97
CA LYS A 172 -22.54 1.23 -14.18
C LYS A 172 -22.35 2.73 -13.90
N LEU A 173 -23.02 3.26 -12.88
CA LEU A 173 -22.89 4.66 -12.49
C LEU A 173 -21.46 5.00 -12.09
N TYR A 174 -20.87 4.24 -11.16
CA TYR A 174 -19.52 4.47 -10.66
C TYR A 174 -18.44 4.18 -11.70
N PHE A 175 -18.61 3.14 -12.52
CA PHE A 175 -17.72 2.83 -13.61
C PHE A 175 -17.69 3.92 -14.68
N THR A 176 -18.85 4.45 -15.07
CA THR A 176 -18.96 5.57 -16.01
C THR A 176 -18.29 6.83 -15.44
N TYR A 177 -18.49 7.10 -14.15
CA TYR A 177 -17.84 8.21 -13.49
C TYR A 177 -16.32 8.06 -13.52
N TYR A 178 -15.79 6.88 -13.16
CA TYR A 178 -14.36 6.58 -13.20
C TYR A 178 -13.76 6.79 -14.59
N ILE A 179 -14.34 6.20 -15.64
CA ILE A 179 -13.82 6.32 -17.03
C ILE A 179 -13.81 7.76 -17.52
N ASN A 180 -14.84 8.53 -17.19
CA ASN A 180 -14.95 9.92 -17.66
C ASN A 180 -13.94 10.86 -16.98
N HIS A 181 -13.47 10.55 -15.80
CA HIS A 181 -12.60 11.42 -14.99
C HIS A 181 -11.16 10.93 -14.88
N PHE A 182 -10.94 9.62 -14.96
CA PHE A 182 -9.60 9.05 -14.92
C PHE A 182 -8.95 9.07 -16.29
N LYS A 183 -8.04 10.03 -16.51
CA LYS A 183 -7.36 10.22 -17.81
C LYS A 183 -6.06 9.43 -17.94
N GLY A 184 -5.81 8.41 -17.13
CA GLY A 184 -4.57 7.62 -17.19
C GLY A 184 -3.29 8.49 -17.09
N VAL A 185 -2.18 7.91 -16.68
CA VAL A 185 -0.85 8.56 -16.73
C VAL A 185 -0.12 8.08 -17.96
#